data_3dd029344f7aef5bbca6a9ed7945ab50
#
_entry.id   3dd029344f7aef5bbca6a9ed7945ab50
#
_cell.length_a   1.000
_cell.length_b   1.000
_cell.length_c   1.000
_cell.angle_alpha   90.00
_cell.angle_beta   90.00
_cell.angle_gamma   90.00
#
_symmetry.space_group_name_H-M   'P 1'
#
loop_
_entity.id
_entity.type
_entity.pdbx_description
1 polymer ?
#
loop_
_entity_poly.entity_id
_entity_poly.type
_entity_poly.pdbx_seq_one_letter_code
_entity_poly.pdbx_strand_id
1 'polypeptide(L)'
;MASINDFKANLIGGGARANQFRVTITPPPGIAIGLDVRRTSFMCKGTNLPAQELTPIEVPFRGRKIYIAGDREFAETWTTTFINDTDFMVRNALERWSNGINDLALNTGVIDPADYQTDLTVEQLDRDDTILKTYIFRSAWPVNITQIELTSEAADALEEFECTWRYQHFEASGVNF
;
A
#
# COMPACT_ATOMS: atom_id res chain seq x y z
N MET A 1 -33.73 -23.71 5.03
CA MET A 1 -33.64 -22.34 4.49
C MET A 1 -32.78 -21.55 5.47
N ALA A 2 -31.65 -20.98 5.05
CA ALA A 2 -30.78 -20.22 5.95
C ALA A 2 -31.53 -19.00 6.50
N SER A 3 -31.55 -18.83 7.79
CA SER A 3 -32.25 -17.70 8.46
C SER A 3 -31.26 -16.53 8.67
N ILE A 4 -31.81 -15.31 8.89
CA ILE A 4 -31.00 -14.14 9.27
C ILE A 4 -30.22 -14.41 10.56
N ASN A 5 -30.79 -15.20 11.47
CA ASN A 5 -30.12 -15.57 12.71
C ASN A 5 -28.93 -16.51 12.47
N ASP A 6 -29.05 -17.45 11.54
CA ASP A 6 -27.92 -18.31 11.13
C ASP A 6 -26.80 -17.48 10.52
N PHE A 7 -27.14 -16.47 9.69
CA PHE A 7 -26.14 -15.55 9.14
C PHE A 7 -25.42 -14.77 10.25
N LYS A 8 -26.18 -14.19 11.20
CA LYS A 8 -25.61 -13.44 12.32
C LYS A 8 -24.73 -14.30 13.21
N ALA A 9 -25.13 -15.55 13.47
CA ALA A 9 -24.34 -16.49 14.28
C ALA A 9 -23.02 -16.88 13.62
N ASN A 10 -22.97 -16.93 12.29
CA ASN A 10 -21.78 -17.28 11.53
C ASN A 10 -20.88 -16.08 11.21
N LEU A 11 -21.33 -14.84 11.44
CA LEU A 11 -20.54 -13.63 11.24
C LEU A 11 -19.72 -13.34 12.50
N ILE A 12 -18.57 -14.01 12.62
CA ILE A 12 -17.67 -13.88 13.77
C ILE A 12 -17.22 -12.43 13.93
N GLY A 13 -17.31 -11.88 15.16
CA GLY A 13 -16.90 -10.52 15.47
C GLY A 13 -17.70 -9.40 14.78
N GLY A 14 -18.79 -9.75 14.08
CA GLY A 14 -19.59 -8.78 13.32
C GLY A 14 -18.98 -8.33 12.00
N GLY A 15 -17.93 -9.02 11.53
CA GLY A 15 -17.22 -8.77 10.28
C GLY A 15 -16.14 -7.68 10.39
N ALA A 16 -15.05 -7.87 9.66
CA ALA A 16 -13.97 -6.88 9.56
C ALA A 16 -14.48 -5.58 8.88
N ARG A 17 -14.05 -4.43 9.38
CA ARG A 17 -14.49 -3.12 8.88
C ARG A 17 -13.40 -2.46 8.07
N ALA A 18 -13.72 -2.05 6.86
CA ALA A 18 -12.79 -1.43 5.93
C ALA A 18 -12.20 -0.09 6.40
N ASN A 19 -12.85 0.58 7.36
CA ASN A 19 -12.38 1.85 7.93
C ASN A 19 -11.46 1.69 9.14
N GLN A 20 -11.17 0.46 9.56
CA GLN A 20 -10.27 0.15 10.67
C GLN A 20 -8.96 -0.42 10.10
N PHE A 21 -8.01 0.45 9.85
CA PHE A 21 -6.70 0.07 9.30
C PHE A 21 -5.59 1.00 9.80
N ARG A 22 -4.37 0.52 9.72
CA ARG A 22 -3.15 1.28 10.00
C ARG A 22 -2.15 1.04 8.88
N VAL A 23 -1.55 2.12 8.40
CA VAL A 23 -0.45 2.07 7.42
C VAL A 23 0.81 2.57 8.09
N THR A 24 1.90 1.84 7.96
CA THR A 24 3.20 2.23 8.47
C THR A 24 4.18 2.39 7.31
N ILE A 25 4.61 3.61 7.07
CA ILE A 25 5.63 3.94 6.08
C ILE A 25 6.96 4.06 6.78
N THR A 26 7.85 3.11 6.56
CA THR A 26 9.20 3.14 7.15
C THR A 26 10.12 3.98 6.26
N PRO A 27 10.88 4.94 6.81
CA PRO A 27 11.87 5.69 6.04
C PRO A 27 12.95 4.78 5.44
N PRO A 28 13.45 5.05 4.23
CA PRO A 28 14.57 4.33 3.65
C PRO A 28 15.86 4.61 4.41
N PRO A 29 16.79 3.66 4.49
CA PRO A 29 18.00 3.82 5.29
C PRO A 29 19.02 4.81 4.69
N GLY A 30 19.10 4.90 3.36
CA GLY A 30 20.09 5.72 2.66
C GLY A 30 19.66 7.16 2.34
N ILE A 31 18.39 7.52 2.58
CA ILE A 31 17.85 8.85 2.26
C ILE A 31 17.17 9.45 3.49
N ALA A 32 17.66 10.58 3.96
CA ALA A 32 17.09 11.30 5.09
C ALA A 32 15.83 12.09 4.64
N ILE A 33 14.66 11.47 4.70
CA ILE A 33 13.41 12.07 4.22
C ILE A 33 12.70 12.93 5.27
N GLY A 34 13.02 12.77 6.56
CA GLY A 34 12.40 13.53 7.65
C GLY A 34 10.92 13.17 7.89
N LEU A 35 10.56 11.90 7.69
CA LEU A 35 9.21 11.40 7.87
C LEU A 35 8.92 11.09 9.34
N ASP A 36 7.83 11.62 9.88
CA ASP A 36 7.25 11.16 11.14
C ASP A 36 6.29 9.98 10.83
N VAL A 37 6.74 8.77 11.15
CA VAL A 37 6.03 7.52 10.85
C VAL A 37 4.64 7.51 11.49
N ARG A 38 4.52 7.95 12.75
CA ARG A 38 3.25 7.96 13.48
C ARG A 38 2.27 8.94 12.87
N ARG A 39 2.71 10.16 12.63
CA ARG A 39 1.87 11.20 12.02
C ARG A 39 1.44 10.82 10.61
N THR A 40 2.34 10.25 9.81
CA THR A 40 2.04 9.74 8.46
C THR A 40 0.95 8.67 8.48
N SER A 41 0.99 7.78 9.46
CA SER A 41 -0.06 6.77 9.64
C SER A 41 -1.44 7.39 9.87
N PHE A 42 -1.54 8.46 10.66
CA PHE A 42 -2.79 9.18 10.88
C PHE A 42 -3.26 10.00 9.67
N MET A 43 -2.33 10.47 8.84
CA MET A 43 -2.66 11.21 7.62
C MET A 43 -3.07 10.30 6.46
N CYS A 44 -2.90 8.99 6.58
CA CYS A 44 -3.34 8.04 5.57
C CYS A 44 -4.86 7.87 5.61
N LYS A 45 -5.54 8.44 4.61
CA LYS A 45 -7.00 8.38 4.47
C LYS A 45 -7.48 7.05 3.90
N GLY A 46 -6.72 6.44 3.02
CA GLY A 46 -7.13 5.25 2.31
C GLY A 46 -5.96 4.45 1.76
N THR A 47 -6.17 3.15 1.68
CA THR A 47 -5.26 2.18 1.08
C THR A 47 -6.04 0.95 0.64
N ASN A 48 -5.39 0.02 -0.01
CA ASN A 48 -5.95 -1.27 -0.41
C ASN A 48 -5.09 -2.42 0.12
N LEU A 49 -5.70 -3.57 0.32
CA LEU A 49 -4.96 -4.81 0.55
C LEU A 49 -4.51 -5.39 -0.79
N PRO A 50 -3.32 -6.01 -0.88
CA PRO A 50 -2.79 -6.48 -2.15
C PRO A 50 -3.60 -7.64 -2.72
N ALA A 51 -3.83 -7.62 -4.03
CA ALA A 51 -4.38 -8.74 -4.76
C ALA A 51 -3.33 -9.84 -4.96
N GLN A 52 -3.78 -11.07 -5.15
CA GLN A 52 -2.93 -12.20 -5.48
C GLN A 52 -3.40 -12.83 -6.79
N GLU A 53 -2.49 -13.06 -7.70
CA GLU A 53 -2.76 -13.67 -8.99
C GLU A 53 -1.79 -14.82 -9.26
N LEU A 54 -2.32 -15.91 -9.81
CA LEU A 54 -1.54 -17.02 -10.33
C LEU A 54 -1.87 -17.14 -11.81
N THR A 55 -0.86 -17.01 -12.66
CA THR A 55 -1.04 -17.11 -14.11
C THR A 55 -1.26 -18.57 -14.50
N PRO A 56 -2.35 -18.92 -15.22
CA PRO A 56 -2.56 -20.27 -15.69
C PRO A 56 -1.66 -20.55 -16.91
N ILE A 57 -1.05 -21.73 -16.92
CA ILE A 57 -0.36 -22.28 -18.11
C ILE A 57 -1.37 -23.07 -18.91
N GLU A 58 -1.59 -22.66 -20.17
CA GLU A 58 -2.46 -23.35 -21.10
C GLU A 58 -1.68 -24.43 -21.85
N VAL A 59 -2.12 -25.69 -21.74
CA VAL A 59 -1.53 -26.81 -22.45
C VAL A 59 -2.57 -27.39 -23.43
N PRO A 60 -2.34 -27.34 -24.74
CA PRO A 60 -3.24 -27.98 -25.73
C PRO A 60 -3.07 -29.50 -25.71
N PHE A 61 -4.19 -30.22 -25.59
CA PHE A 61 -4.22 -31.67 -25.64
C PHE A 61 -5.42 -32.17 -26.45
N ARG A 62 -5.17 -32.81 -27.59
CA ARG A 62 -6.16 -33.46 -28.47
C ARG A 62 -7.41 -32.60 -28.74
N GLY A 63 -7.22 -31.33 -29.09
CA GLY A 63 -8.32 -30.40 -29.40
C GLY A 63 -9.00 -29.78 -28.19
N ARG A 64 -8.47 -30.02 -26.96
CA ARG A 64 -8.89 -29.37 -25.72
C ARG A 64 -7.75 -28.59 -25.11
N LYS A 65 -8.09 -27.60 -24.30
CA LYS A 65 -7.13 -26.83 -23.50
C LYS A 65 -7.20 -27.32 -22.05
N ILE A 66 -6.06 -27.67 -21.51
CA ILE A 66 -5.89 -28.02 -20.09
C ILE A 66 -5.14 -26.87 -19.43
N TYR A 67 -5.56 -26.45 -18.24
CA TYR A 67 -4.93 -25.37 -17.47
C TYR A 67 -4.20 -25.95 -16.28
N ILE A 68 -2.95 -25.55 -16.13
CA ILE A 68 -2.08 -25.90 -15.02
C ILE A 68 -1.69 -24.60 -14.31
N ALA A 69 -1.52 -24.63 -12.99
CA ALA A 69 -1.04 -23.47 -12.25
C ALA A 69 0.39 -23.09 -12.69
N GLY A 70 0.58 -21.84 -13.05
CA GLY A 70 1.87 -21.26 -13.42
C GLY A 70 2.46 -20.40 -12.33
N ASP A 71 3.21 -19.40 -12.73
CA ASP A 71 3.92 -18.51 -11.83
C ASP A 71 2.98 -17.53 -11.11
N ARG A 72 3.42 -17.07 -9.93
CA ARG A 72 2.71 -16.05 -9.18
C ARG A 72 3.08 -14.67 -9.71
N GLU A 73 2.07 -13.90 -10.04
CA GLU A 73 2.22 -12.47 -10.30
C GLU A 73 1.80 -11.67 -9.08
N PHE A 74 2.64 -10.71 -8.71
CA PHE A 74 2.27 -9.72 -7.69
C PHE A 74 1.64 -8.54 -8.39
N ALA A 75 0.60 -7.94 -7.76
CA ALA A 75 0.04 -6.68 -8.23
C ALA A 75 1.18 -5.70 -8.46
N GLU A 76 1.17 -5.04 -9.62
CA GLU A 76 2.30 -4.20 -10.02
C GLU A 76 2.57 -3.06 -9.07
N THR A 77 1.52 -2.55 -8.43
CA THR A 77 1.61 -1.39 -7.55
C THR A 77 0.65 -1.50 -6.37
N TRP A 78 1.02 -0.82 -5.29
CA TRP A 78 0.18 -0.58 -4.14
C TRP A 78 -0.03 0.93 -3.98
N THR A 79 -1.20 1.36 -3.54
CA THR A 79 -1.53 2.78 -3.44
C THR A 79 -1.94 3.18 -2.04
N THR A 80 -1.56 4.39 -1.65
CA THR A 80 -1.96 5.03 -0.40
C THR A 80 -2.40 6.46 -0.68
N THR A 81 -3.52 6.87 -0.10
CA THR A 81 -4.03 8.24 -0.19
C THR A 81 -3.78 8.96 1.11
N PHE A 82 -3.17 10.12 1.05
CA PHE A 82 -2.86 10.96 2.20
C PHE A 82 -3.62 12.27 2.16
N ILE A 83 -4.05 12.72 3.36
CA ILE A 83 -4.51 14.09 3.55
C ILE A 83 -3.26 14.95 3.73
N ASN A 84 -3.19 16.06 2.99
CA ASN A 84 -2.10 17.00 3.11
C ASN A 84 -2.32 17.95 4.30
N ASP A 85 -1.30 18.14 5.08
CA ASP A 85 -1.31 19.07 6.22
C ASP A 85 -0.61 20.37 5.83
N THR A 86 -0.87 21.46 6.57
CA THR A 86 -0.35 22.81 6.27
C THR A 86 1.17 22.91 6.27
N ASP A 87 1.88 21.99 6.90
CA ASP A 87 3.34 21.92 6.88
C ASP A 87 3.90 21.03 5.75
N PHE A 88 3.03 20.40 4.97
CA PHE A 88 3.40 19.51 3.86
C PHE A 88 4.35 18.38 4.25
N MET A 89 4.35 17.95 5.50
CA MET A 89 5.35 17.02 6.04
C MET A 89 5.41 15.71 5.26
N VAL A 90 4.26 15.05 5.03
CA VAL A 90 4.21 13.77 4.31
C VAL A 90 4.62 13.96 2.84
N ARG A 91 4.08 14.99 2.18
CA ARG A 91 4.39 15.29 0.79
C ARG A 91 5.88 15.58 0.59
N ASN A 92 6.44 16.47 1.41
CA ASN A 92 7.86 16.82 1.35
C ASN A 92 8.76 15.60 1.59
N ALA A 93 8.39 14.72 2.51
CA ALA A 93 9.14 13.50 2.78
C ALA A 93 9.16 12.57 1.57
N LEU A 94 8.02 12.35 0.92
CA LEU A 94 7.92 11.51 -0.27
C LEU A 94 8.65 12.14 -1.48
N GLU A 95 8.55 13.44 -1.65
CA GLU A 95 9.28 14.16 -2.71
C GLU A 95 10.81 14.10 -2.48
N ARG A 96 11.29 14.22 -1.23
CA ARG A 96 12.70 14.01 -0.89
C ARG A 96 13.15 12.58 -1.18
N TRP A 97 12.29 11.60 -0.89
CA TRP A 97 12.57 10.21 -1.21
C TRP A 97 12.73 10.01 -2.72
N SER A 98 11.78 10.47 -3.50
CA SER A 98 11.85 10.41 -4.96
C SER A 98 13.07 11.14 -5.52
N ASN A 99 13.38 12.34 -5.00
CA ASN A 99 14.53 13.12 -5.40
C ASN A 99 15.88 12.46 -4.99
N GLY A 100 15.91 11.76 -3.86
CA GLY A 100 17.09 10.99 -3.44
C GLY A 100 17.36 9.78 -4.33
N ILE A 101 16.31 9.16 -4.89
CA ILE A 101 16.45 8.08 -5.87
C ILE A 101 16.98 8.64 -7.21
N ASN A 102 16.41 9.75 -7.67
CA ASN A 102 16.85 10.44 -8.87
C ASN A 102 16.60 11.94 -8.72
N ASP A 103 17.70 12.71 -8.64
CA ASP A 103 17.67 14.15 -8.50
C ASP A 103 17.07 14.82 -9.74
N LEU A 104 16.08 15.69 -9.52
CA LEU A 104 15.33 16.35 -10.58
C LEU A 104 16.17 17.22 -11.52
N ALA A 105 17.28 17.78 -11.01
CA ALA A 105 18.12 18.69 -11.78
C ALA A 105 19.34 17.98 -12.39
N LEU A 106 19.96 17.08 -11.62
CA LEU A 106 21.26 16.50 -11.99
C LEU A 106 21.13 15.09 -12.58
N ASN A 107 19.96 14.45 -12.48
CA ASN A 107 19.72 13.07 -12.90
C ASN A 107 20.74 12.09 -12.27
N THR A 108 21.07 12.32 -11.01
CA THR A 108 21.93 11.50 -10.18
C THR A 108 21.19 11.12 -8.91
N GLY A 109 21.60 10.04 -8.25
CA GLY A 109 20.94 9.62 -7.01
C GLY A 109 21.62 8.42 -6.39
N VAL A 110 20.95 7.83 -5.43
CA VAL A 110 21.40 6.61 -4.76
C VAL A 110 21.28 5.44 -5.72
N ILE A 111 22.39 4.72 -5.91
CA ILE A 111 22.48 3.63 -6.89
C ILE A 111 22.08 2.29 -6.28
N ASP A 112 22.41 2.08 -4.99
CA ASP A 112 22.12 0.80 -4.33
C ASP A 112 20.62 0.72 -3.94
N PRO A 113 19.89 -0.30 -4.44
CA PRO A 113 18.52 -0.54 -4.03
C PRO A 113 18.31 -0.64 -2.52
N ALA A 114 19.29 -1.17 -1.78
CA ALA A 114 19.20 -1.28 -0.32
C ALA A 114 19.12 0.08 0.39
N ASP A 115 19.58 1.15 -0.24
CA ASP A 115 19.58 2.49 0.35
C ASP A 115 18.26 3.24 0.15
N TYR A 116 17.49 2.94 -0.90
CA TYR A 116 16.23 3.62 -1.18
C TYR A 116 14.98 2.75 -1.03
N GLN A 117 15.13 1.43 -0.94
CA GLN A 117 14.02 0.51 -0.70
C GLN A 117 13.83 0.28 0.80
N THR A 118 12.58 0.09 1.20
CA THR A 118 12.24 -0.23 2.59
C THR A 118 10.99 -1.10 2.65
N ASP A 119 10.68 -1.61 3.83
CA ASP A 119 9.48 -2.40 4.07
C ASP A 119 8.33 -1.51 4.54
N LEU A 120 7.17 -1.67 3.92
CA LEU A 120 5.95 -0.97 4.28
C LEU A 120 4.93 -1.96 4.83
N THR A 121 4.11 -1.50 5.78
CA THR A 121 3.15 -2.38 6.44
C THR A 121 1.75 -1.80 6.37
N VAL A 122 0.76 -2.65 6.10
CA VAL A 122 -0.66 -2.35 6.28
C VAL A 122 -1.29 -3.38 7.21
N GLU A 123 -2.01 -2.89 8.19
CA GLU A 123 -2.69 -3.70 9.21
C GLU A 123 -4.19 -3.44 9.15
N GLN A 124 -4.95 -4.51 9.05
CA GLN A 124 -6.39 -4.48 9.30
C GLN A 124 -6.62 -4.61 10.79
N LEU A 125 -7.35 -3.68 11.36
CA LEU A 125 -7.65 -3.61 12.79
C LEU A 125 -9.11 -4.01 13.08
N ASP A 126 -9.37 -4.40 14.32
CA ASP A 126 -10.71 -4.48 14.89
C ASP A 126 -11.04 -3.13 15.57
N ARG A 127 -12.23 -3.01 16.14
CA ARG A 127 -12.73 -1.80 16.81
C ARG A 127 -11.96 -1.42 18.08
N ASP A 128 -11.29 -2.38 18.69
CA ASP A 128 -10.45 -2.23 19.88
C ASP A 128 -8.97 -2.07 19.56
N ASP A 129 -8.63 -1.76 18.28
CA ASP A 129 -7.28 -1.66 17.76
C ASP A 129 -6.49 -2.99 17.74
N THR A 130 -7.15 -4.12 17.98
CA THR A 130 -6.54 -5.44 17.84
C THR A 130 -6.23 -5.71 16.37
N ILE A 131 -5.02 -6.18 16.09
CA ILE A 131 -4.58 -6.49 14.73
C ILE A 131 -5.24 -7.80 14.29
N LEU A 132 -6.06 -7.73 13.24
CA LEU A 132 -6.72 -8.90 12.63
C LEU A 132 -5.81 -9.53 11.57
N LYS A 133 -5.15 -8.73 10.77
CA LYS A 133 -4.26 -9.19 9.71
C LYS A 133 -3.23 -8.13 9.34
N THR A 134 -2.00 -8.59 9.10
CA THR A 134 -0.87 -7.75 8.71
C THR A 134 -0.39 -8.16 7.32
N TYR A 135 -0.11 -7.17 6.48
CA TYR A 135 0.58 -7.32 5.21
C TYR A 135 1.86 -6.49 5.24
N ILE A 136 2.97 -7.08 4.85
CA ILE A 136 4.26 -6.41 4.75
C ILE A 136 4.69 -6.42 3.28
N PHE A 137 4.86 -5.23 2.72
CA PHE A 137 5.40 -5.04 1.37
C PHE A 137 6.91 -4.94 1.47
N ARG A 138 7.62 -5.88 0.87
CA ARG A 138 9.08 -5.98 0.92
C ARG A 138 9.73 -5.19 -0.19
N SER A 139 10.79 -4.48 0.17
CA SER A 139 11.60 -3.70 -0.76
C SER A 139 10.78 -2.72 -1.59
N ALA A 140 9.96 -1.92 -0.92
CA ALA A 140 9.07 -0.95 -1.56
C ALA A 140 9.72 0.43 -1.70
N TRP A 141 9.31 1.16 -2.74
CA TRP A 141 9.70 2.56 -2.99
C TRP A 141 8.59 3.32 -3.72
N PRO A 142 8.51 4.67 -3.58
CA PRO A 142 7.50 5.45 -4.27
C PRO A 142 7.83 5.57 -5.75
N VAL A 143 6.85 5.29 -6.61
CA VAL A 143 6.96 5.39 -8.06
C VAL A 143 6.30 6.66 -8.58
N ASN A 144 5.15 7.01 -8.00
CA ASN A 144 4.39 8.17 -8.41
C ASN A 144 3.77 8.86 -7.20
N ILE A 145 3.85 10.17 -7.18
CA ILE A 145 3.16 11.05 -6.24
C ILE A 145 2.25 11.92 -7.08
N THR A 146 0.93 11.75 -6.92
CA THR A 146 -0.03 12.45 -7.78
C THR A 146 -0.01 13.95 -7.55
N GLN A 147 -0.42 14.69 -8.57
CA GLN A 147 -0.66 16.12 -8.47
C GLN A 147 -1.79 16.43 -7.49
N ILE A 148 -1.73 17.60 -6.87
CA ILE A 148 -2.83 18.18 -6.09
C ILE A 148 -3.46 19.26 -6.97
N GLU A 149 -4.76 19.16 -7.18
CA GLU A 149 -5.51 20.16 -7.91
C GLU A 149 -5.86 21.34 -7.00
N LEU A 150 -5.45 22.54 -7.38
CA LEU A 150 -5.75 23.77 -6.64
C LEU A 150 -6.74 24.60 -7.44
N THR A 151 -7.90 24.86 -6.85
CA THR A 151 -8.93 25.70 -7.45
C THR A 151 -9.55 26.62 -6.41
N SER A 152 -9.82 27.86 -6.77
CA SER A 152 -10.50 28.83 -5.90
C SER A 152 -11.96 28.49 -5.62
N GLU A 153 -12.52 27.54 -6.36
CA GLU A 153 -13.90 27.06 -6.21
C GLU A 153 -14.05 25.91 -5.21
N ALA A 154 -12.94 25.28 -4.82
CA ALA A 154 -12.94 24.18 -3.85
C ALA A 154 -13.08 24.71 -2.43
N ALA A 155 -14.30 25.06 -2.04
CA ALA A 155 -14.64 25.40 -0.67
C ALA A 155 -14.84 24.10 0.14
N ASP A 156 -14.43 24.12 1.41
CA ASP A 156 -14.63 23.03 2.38
C ASP A 156 -14.01 21.66 2.00
N ALA A 157 -12.96 21.66 1.18
CA ALA A 157 -12.22 20.46 0.80
C ALA A 157 -10.78 20.52 1.33
N LEU A 158 -10.32 19.42 1.92
CA LEU A 158 -8.90 19.24 2.25
C LEU A 158 -8.14 18.76 1.01
N GLU A 159 -6.89 19.17 0.91
CA GLU A 159 -6.00 18.64 -0.12
C GLU A 159 -5.67 17.18 0.15
N GLU A 160 -5.78 16.37 -0.89
CA GLU A 160 -5.45 14.95 -0.87
C GLU A 160 -4.55 14.62 -2.04
N PHE A 161 -3.67 13.66 -1.83
CA PHE A 161 -2.85 13.12 -2.91
C PHE A 161 -2.62 11.62 -2.71
N GLU A 162 -2.33 10.95 -3.80
CA GLU A 162 -2.05 9.52 -3.81
C GLU A 162 -0.57 9.27 -4.03
N CYS A 163 -0.02 8.31 -3.32
CA CYS A 163 1.30 7.76 -3.57
C CYS A 163 1.17 6.33 -4.07
N THR A 164 1.76 6.06 -5.22
CA THR A 164 1.85 4.74 -5.81
C THR A 164 3.21 4.14 -5.48
N TRP A 165 3.19 2.93 -4.93
CA TRP A 165 4.38 2.20 -4.48
C TRP A 165 4.63 1.00 -5.38
N ARG A 166 5.89 0.76 -5.71
CA ARG A 166 6.37 -0.50 -6.27
C ARG A 166 7.00 -1.32 -5.15
N TYR A 167 6.85 -2.62 -5.18
CA TYR A 167 7.43 -3.55 -4.22
C TYR A 167 7.84 -4.84 -4.93
N GLN A 168 8.68 -5.66 -4.30
CA GLN A 168 9.14 -6.93 -4.89
C GLN A 168 8.14 -8.05 -4.63
N HIS A 169 7.72 -8.21 -3.39
CA HIS A 169 6.71 -9.17 -2.96
C HIS A 169 6.07 -8.68 -1.66
N PHE A 170 5.00 -9.35 -1.25
CA PHE A 170 4.42 -9.09 0.05
C PHE A 170 4.28 -10.38 0.85
N GLU A 171 4.26 -10.23 2.17
CA GLU A 171 3.99 -11.27 3.14
C GLU A 171 2.68 -10.96 3.86
N ALA A 172 1.93 -11.98 4.24
CA ALA A 172 0.67 -11.82 4.94
C ALA A 172 0.61 -12.74 6.16
N SER A 173 0.22 -12.19 7.31
CA SER A 173 0.07 -12.97 8.55
C SER A 173 -0.93 -14.11 8.38
N GLY A 174 -0.58 -15.28 8.92
CA GLY A 174 -1.39 -16.49 8.75
C GLY A 174 -1.31 -17.16 7.37
N VAL A 175 -0.41 -16.68 6.48
CA VAL A 175 -0.15 -17.25 5.15
C VAL A 175 1.31 -17.69 5.04
N ASN A 176 2.25 -16.78 5.27
CA ASN A 176 3.68 -17.05 5.13
C ASN A 176 4.54 -16.49 6.29
N PHE A 177 3.91 -15.96 7.33
CA PHE A 177 4.53 -15.67 8.65
C PHE A 177 3.49 -15.67 9.78
#